data_0e6904e48b28ab19e157c21bd2717673
#
_entry.id   0e6904e48b28ab19e157c21bd2717673
#
_cell.length_a   1.000
_cell.length_b   1.000
_cell.length_c   1.000
_cell.angle_alpha   90.00
_cell.angle_beta   90.00
_cell.angle_gamma   90.00
#
_symmetry.space_group_name_H-M   'P 1'
#
loop_
_entity.id
_entity.type
_entity.pdbx_description
1 polymer ?
#
loop_
_entity_poly.entity_id
_entity_poly.type
_entity_poly.pdbx_seq_one_letter_code
_entity_poly.pdbx_strand_id
1 'polypeptide(L)'
;LRVAEGAPVEAGDVLLQLRGSAEMLVALERTALNLAMRLSGIATATAALVAQLEGTGVALADTRKTTPGLRVLEKYAVRCGGGVNHRMGLDDAAMLKENHLAWAGGVTAAIAAVRANAPWPARVIVEAETAEEAQAAVVAGADALLLDEFSPEALTTLIPLLRAQAEVRPSRTSVVLEA
;
A
#
# COMPACT_ATOMS: atom_id res chain seq x y z
N LEU A 1 -15.11 11.41 -20.94
CA LEU A 1 -14.24 10.27 -21.27
C LEU A 1 -14.79 9.48 -22.45
N ARG A 2 -13.92 8.85 -23.22
CA ARG A 2 -14.26 7.95 -24.35
C ARG A 2 -13.80 6.52 -24.07
N VAL A 3 -12.96 6.32 -23.09
CA VAL A 3 -12.48 5.03 -22.57
C VAL A 3 -12.77 4.93 -21.10
N ALA A 4 -12.86 3.72 -20.56
CA ALA A 4 -13.01 3.50 -19.12
C ALA A 4 -11.68 3.77 -18.39
N GLU A 5 -11.76 4.15 -17.11
CA GLU A 5 -10.58 4.28 -16.24
C GLU A 5 -9.87 2.93 -16.12
N GLY A 6 -8.56 2.94 -16.26
CA GLY A 6 -7.74 1.72 -16.22
C GLY A 6 -7.81 0.84 -17.48
N ALA A 7 -8.59 1.19 -18.48
CA ALA A 7 -8.64 0.43 -19.72
C ALA A 7 -7.30 0.53 -20.48
N PRO A 8 -6.81 -0.57 -21.07
CA PRO A 8 -5.69 -0.52 -21.99
C PRO A 8 -6.07 0.27 -23.26
N VAL A 9 -5.14 1.05 -23.76
CA VAL A 9 -5.34 1.90 -24.94
C VAL A 9 -4.16 1.76 -25.89
N GLU A 10 -4.41 2.01 -27.18
CA GLU A 10 -3.41 1.95 -28.24
C GLU A 10 -3.18 3.33 -28.86
N ALA A 11 -2.14 3.43 -29.66
CA ALA A 11 -1.83 4.66 -30.38
C ALA A 11 -2.96 5.03 -31.36
N GLY A 12 -3.51 6.23 -31.21
CA GLY A 12 -4.63 6.73 -32.00
C GLY A 12 -5.99 6.67 -31.29
N ASP A 13 -6.08 6.01 -30.14
CA ASP A 13 -7.32 5.98 -29.36
C ASP A 13 -7.66 7.37 -28.80
N VAL A 14 -8.94 7.73 -28.87
CA VAL A 14 -9.46 8.96 -28.29
C VAL A 14 -9.81 8.72 -26.82
N LEU A 15 -8.99 9.23 -25.90
CA LEU A 15 -9.19 9.04 -24.46
C LEU A 15 -10.30 9.93 -23.92
N LEU A 16 -10.27 11.19 -24.33
CA LEU A 16 -11.23 12.17 -23.85
C LEU A 16 -11.49 13.23 -24.92
N GLN A 17 -12.65 13.86 -24.85
CA GLN A 17 -13.02 14.98 -25.72
C GLN A 17 -13.45 16.16 -24.86
N LEU A 18 -12.82 17.32 -25.06
CA LEU A 18 -13.11 18.56 -24.36
C LEU A 18 -13.83 19.55 -25.29
N ARG A 19 -14.74 20.32 -24.73
CA ARG A 19 -15.40 21.45 -25.43
C ARG A 19 -15.35 22.67 -24.52
N GLY A 20 -14.95 23.82 -25.06
CA GLY A 20 -14.85 25.06 -24.33
C GLY A 20 -14.39 26.20 -25.25
N SER A 21 -14.14 27.40 -24.69
CA SER A 21 -13.50 28.47 -25.46
C SER A 21 -12.06 28.09 -25.81
N ALA A 22 -11.58 28.52 -26.95
CA ALA A 22 -10.21 28.24 -27.41
C ALA A 22 -9.16 28.68 -26.38
N GLU A 23 -9.35 29.87 -25.78
CA GLU A 23 -8.49 30.43 -24.74
C GLU A 23 -8.36 29.50 -23.53
N MET A 24 -9.48 29.00 -22.98
CA MET A 24 -9.49 28.07 -21.84
C MET A 24 -8.84 26.75 -22.19
N LEU A 25 -9.14 26.21 -23.37
CA LEU A 25 -8.59 24.91 -23.79
C LEU A 25 -7.06 24.98 -23.92
N VAL A 26 -6.54 26.03 -24.57
CA VAL A 26 -5.09 26.24 -24.72
C VAL A 26 -4.42 26.48 -23.36
N ALA A 27 -5.01 27.26 -22.48
CA ALA A 27 -4.45 27.57 -21.16
C ALA A 27 -4.32 26.33 -20.26
N LEU A 28 -5.27 25.39 -20.33
CA LEU A 28 -5.30 24.21 -19.46
C LEU A 28 -4.67 22.95 -20.08
N GLU A 29 -4.50 22.91 -21.38
CA GLU A 29 -4.04 21.73 -22.13
C GLU A 29 -2.79 21.11 -21.52
N ARG A 30 -1.73 21.90 -21.34
CA ARG A 30 -0.43 21.36 -20.88
C ARG A 30 -0.53 20.75 -19.49
N THR A 31 -1.23 21.39 -18.58
CA THR A 31 -1.42 20.87 -17.22
C THR A 31 -2.22 19.57 -17.23
N ALA A 32 -3.32 19.52 -18.00
CA ALA A 32 -4.15 18.33 -18.12
C ALA A 32 -3.37 17.16 -18.73
N LEU A 33 -2.61 17.39 -19.81
CA LEU A 33 -1.80 16.37 -20.46
C LEU A 33 -0.68 15.86 -19.54
N ASN A 34 0.01 16.74 -18.82
CA ASN A 34 1.06 16.34 -17.89
C ASN A 34 0.53 15.42 -16.78
N LEU A 35 -0.62 15.76 -16.20
CA LEU A 35 -1.26 14.91 -15.19
C LEU A 35 -1.73 13.57 -15.79
N ALA A 36 -2.41 13.61 -16.93
CA ALA A 36 -2.88 12.40 -17.59
C ALA A 36 -1.72 11.45 -17.95
N MET A 37 -0.64 11.97 -18.52
CA MET A 37 0.54 11.16 -18.87
C MET A 37 1.22 10.54 -17.65
N ARG A 38 1.41 11.32 -16.57
CA ARG A 38 2.02 10.82 -15.33
C ARG A 38 1.16 9.71 -14.70
N LEU A 39 -0.14 9.97 -14.54
CA LEU A 39 -1.06 9.02 -13.89
C LEU A 39 -1.25 7.75 -14.73
N SER A 40 -1.34 7.89 -16.05
CA SER A 40 -1.36 6.74 -16.96
C SER A 40 -0.08 5.91 -16.89
N GLY A 41 1.08 6.56 -16.74
CA GLY A 41 2.36 5.87 -16.54
C GLY A 41 2.38 5.04 -15.25
N ILE A 42 1.85 5.59 -14.15
CA ILE A 42 1.72 4.87 -12.87
C ILE A 42 0.75 3.69 -13.02
N ALA A 43 -0.42 3.89 -13.61
CA ALA A 43 -1.39 2.83 -13.84
C ALA A 43 -0.82 1.71 -14.70
N THR A 44 -0.09 2.05 -15.77
CA THR A 44 0.55 1.09 -16.68
C THR A 44 1.62 0.26 -15.97
N ALA A 45 2.50 0.90 -15.21
CA ALA A 45 3.53 0.21 -14.43
C ALA A 45 2.90 -0.71 -13.38
N THR A 46 1.85 -0.24 -12.70
CA THR A 46 1.10 -1.04 -11.73
C THR A 46 0.47 -2.26 -12.39
N ALA A 47 -0.21 -2.10 -13.52
CA ALA A 47 -0.84 -3.19 -14.25
C ALA A 47 0.16 -4.27 -14.70
N ALA A 48 1.34 -3.86 -15.13
CA ALA A 48 2.41 -4.78 -15.51
C ALA A 48 2.92 -5.63 -14.32
N LEU A 49 2.97 -5.06 -13.12
CA LEU A 49 3.34 -5.81 -11.90
C LEU A 49 2.19 -6.69 -11.41
N VAL A 50 0.96 -6.18 -11.42
CA VAL A 50 -0.24 -6.95 -11.04
C VAL A 50 -0.40 -8.19 -11.91
N ALA A 51 -0.14 -8.08 -13.22
CA ALA A 51 -0.19 -9.22 -14.14
C ALA A 51 0.79 -10.35 -13.76
N GLN A 52 1.95 -10.03 -13.16
CA GLN A 52 2.91 -11.03 -12.68
C GLN A 52 2.44 -11.76 -11.42
N LEU A 53 1.49 -11.18 -10.68
CA LEU A 53 0.92 -11.77 -9.46
C LEU A 53 -0.36 -12.56 -9.74
N GLU A 54 -0.82 -12.64 -10.98
CA GLU A 54 -2.05 -13.34 -11.34
C GLU A 54 -1.99 -14.81 -10.91
N GLY A 55 -3.07 -15.30 -10.29
CA GLY A 55 -3.16 -16.67 -9.78
C GLY A 55 -2.45 -16.93 -8.44
N THR A 56 -1.66 -15.99 -7.91
CA THR A 56 -0.95 -16.17 -6.63
C THR A 56 -1.79 -15.85 -5.40
N GLY A 57 -2.88 -15.09 -5.56
CA GLY A 57 -3.67 -14.55 -4.45
C GLY A 57 -3.00 -13.38 -3.70
N VAL A 58 -1.86 -12.89 -4.20
CA VAL A 58 -1.15 -11.74 -3.65
C VAL A 58 -1.62 -10.45 -4.33
N ALA A 59 -1.81 -9.38 -3.56
CA ALA A 59 -2.15 -8.05 -4.06
C ALA A 59 -0.92 -7.13 -4.02
N LEU A 60 -0.74 -6.32 -5.07
CA LEU A 60 0.26 -5.26 -5.09
C LEU A 60 -0.26 -4.03 -4.36
N ALA A 61 0.42 -3.60 -3.30
CA ALA A 61 0.08 -2.41 -2.54
C ALA A 61 1.02 -1.23 -2.87
N ASP A 62 0.49 -0.01 -2.79
CA ASP A 62 1.28 1.20 -2.90
C ASP A 62 1.93 1.61 -1.55
N THR A 63 2.63 2.73 -1.55
CA THR A 63 3.26 3.30 -0.36
C THR A 63 2.91 4.78 -0.19
N ARG A 64 3.45 5.42 0.86
CA ARG A 64 3.41 6.87 1.04
C ARG A 64 4.58 7.61 0.36
N LYS A 65 5.47 6.93 -0.34
CA LYS A 65 6.59 7.50 -1.10
C LYS A 65 6.08 8.10 -2.42
N THR A 66 5.30 9.18 -2.32
CA THR A 66 4.60 9.84 -3.42
C THR A 66 5.15 11.23 -3.70
N THR A 67 4.88 11.75 -4.89
CA THR A 67 5.18 13.14 -5.23
C THR A 67 4.44 14.09 -4.28
N PRO A 68 5.11 15.09 -3.68
CA PRO A 68 4.46 16.07 -2.83
C PRO A 68 3.23 16.69 -3.50
N GLY A 69 2.10 16.69 -2.77
CA GLY A 69 0.81 17.20 -3.24
C GLY A 69 0.03 16.28 -4.19
N LEU A 70 0.62 15.22 -4.74
CA LEU A 70 -0.04 14.36 -5.74
C LEU A 70 -0.48 12.99 -5.20
N ARG A 71 -0.33 12.72 -3.89
CA ARG A 71 -0.60 11.38 -3.32
C ARG A 71 -1.97 10.82 -3.67
N VAL A 72 -3.02 11.63 -3.55
CA VAL A 72 -4.40 11.18 -3.85
C VAL A 72 -4.52 10.72 -5.29
N LEU A 73 -3.95 11.47 -6.23
CA LEU A 73 -4.00 11.15 -7.65
C LEU A 73 -3.10 9.95 -7.99
N GLU A 74 -1.90 9.89 -7.44
CA GLU A 74 -0.98 8.77 -7.70
C GLU A 74 -1.51 7.44 -7.14
N LYS A 75 -2.08 7.44 -5.94
CA LYS A 75 -2.73 6.26 -5.36
C LYS A 75 -4.02 5.87 -6.10
N TYR A 76 -4.77 6.84 -6.63
CA TYR A 76 -5.87 6.56 -7.54
C TYR A 76 -5.38 5.85 -8.82
N ALA A 77 -4.28 6.31 -9.41
CA ALA A 77 -3.69 5.68 -10.60
C ALA A 77 -3.22 4.23 -10.31
N VAL A 78 -2.68 3.95 -9.12
CA VAL A 78 -2.37 2.57 -8.69
C VAL A 78 -3.63 1.69 -8.72
N ARG A 79 -4.76 2.19 -8.21
CA ARG A 79 -6.02 1.44 -8.28
C ARG A 79 -6.50 1.21 -9.71
N CYS A 80 -6.34 2.20 -10.59
CA CYS A 80 -6.66 2.04 -12.01
C CYS A 80 -5.81 0.94 -12.67
N GLY A 81 -4.58 0.75 -12.21
CA GLY A 81 -3.70 -0.33 -12.65
C GLY A 81 -3.96 -1.69 -12.00
N GLY A 82 -5.00 -1.81 -11.13
CA GLY A 82 -5.34 -3.07 -10.45
C GLY A 82 -4.64 -3.30 -9.11
N GLY A 83 -3.82 -2.37 -8.65
CA GLY A 83 -3.21 -2.41 -7.31
C GLY A 83 -4.18 -2.01 -6.21
N VAL A 84 -3.76 -2.15 -4.95
CA VAL A 84 -4.50 -1.73 -3.76
C VAL A 84 -3.78 -0.58 -3.06
N ASN A 85 -4.53 0.23 -2.32
CA ASN A 85 -3.93 1.31 -1.56
C ASN A 85 -3.57 0.86 -0.13
N HIS A 86 -2.32 1.07 0.25
CA HIS A 86 -1.91 1.14 1.64
C HIS A 86 -2.40 2.48 2.25
N ARG A 87 -2.21 2.71 3.55
CA ARG A 87 -2.67 3.92 4.26
C ARG A 87 -2.34 5.21 3.51
N MET A 88 -3.29 6.15 3.51
CA MET A 88 -3.16 7.46 2.87
C MET A 88 -2.32 8.43 3.72
N GLY A 89 -2.53 8.37 5.03
CA GLY A 89 -1.91 9.27 6.00
C GLY A 89 -1.45 8.55 7.27
N LEU A 90 -1.12 9.33 8.30
CA LEU A 90 -0.76 8.82 9.62
C LEU A 90 -1.99 8.55 10.49
N ASP A 91 -3.14 9.03 10.06
CA ASP A 91 -4.45 8.94 10.70
C ASP A 91 -5.22 7.66 10.31
N ASP A 92 -4.86 7.00 9.22
CA ASP A 92 -5.53 5.76 8.78
C ASP A 92 -5.12 4.53 9.60
N ALA A 93 -3.83 4.42 9.92
CA ALA A 93 -3.27 3.30 10.66
C ALA A 93 -1.95 3.69 11.34
N ALA A 94 -1.72 3.16 12.53
CA ALA A 94 -0.42 3.25 13.18
C ALA A 94 0.54 2.28 12.50
N MET A 95 1.73 2.77 12.12
CA MET A 95 2.83 1.92 11.62
C MET A 95 4.04 2.12 12.51
N LEU A 96 4.41 1.05 13.20
CA LEU A 96 5.56 0.99 14.08
C LEU A 96 6.78 0.55 13.27
N LYS A 97 7.86 1.29 13.40
CA LYS A 97 9.14 1.07 12.73
C LYS A 97 10.24 0.96 13.78
N GLU A 98 11.44 0.56 13.39
CA GLU A 98 12.62 0.39 14.23
C GLU A 98 12.76 1.44 15.34
N ASN A 99 12.69 2.73 14.97
CA ASN A 99 12.82 3.83 15.90
C ASN A 99 11.68 3.86 16.95
N HIS A 100 10.45 3.57 16.55
CA HIS A 100 9.31 3.51 17.46
C HIS A 100 9.44 2.33 18.42
N LEU A 101 9.92 1.18 17.94
CA LEU A 101 10.17 -0.01 18.75
C LEU A 101 11.27 0.26 19.78
N ALA A 102 12.37 0.88 19.36
CA ALA A 102 13.47 1.25 20.25
C ALA A 102 13.02 2.23 21.34
N TRP A 103 12.28 3.29 20.99
CA TRP A 103 11.78 4.28 21.95
C TRP A 103 10.79 3.70 22.95
N ALA A 104 9.97 2.74 22.54
CA ALA A 104 8.98 2.12 23.40
C ALA A 104 9.55 1.01 24.29
N GLY A 105 10.79 0.55 24.05
CA GLY A 105 11.39 -0.58 24.75
C GLY A 105 11.01 -1.95 24.19
N GLY A 106 10.69 -2.02 22.90
CA GLY A 106 10.44 -3.24 22.14
C GLY A 106 9.04 -3.34 21.54
N VAL A 107 8.84 -4.37 20.72
CA VAL A 107 7.63 -4.59 19.91
C VAL A 107 6.37 -4.63 20.78
N THR A 108 6.37 -5.45 21.84
CA THR A 108 5.19 -5.63 22.70
C THR A 108 4.78 -4.33 23.38
N ALA A 109 5.76 -3.57 23.92
CA ALA A 109 5.51 -2.30 24.58
C ALA A 109 4.99 -1.25 23.59
N ALA A 110 5.54 -1.21 22.39
CA ALA A 110 5.10 -0.29 21.33
C ALA A 110 3.65 -0.55 20.91
N ILE A 111 3.28 -1.81 20.68
CA ILE A 111 1.90 -2.18 20.33
C ILE A 111 0.94 -1.83 21.48
N ALA A 112 1.31 -2.15 22.73
CA ALA A 112 0.49 -1.82 23.89
C ALA A 112 0.27 -0.31 24.02
N ALA A 113 1.31 0.50 23.82
CA ALA A 113 1.21 1.95 23.86
C ALA A 113 0.27 2.51 22.77
N VAL A 114 0.34 1.98 21.55
CA VAL A 114 -0.59 2.38 20.47
C VAL A 114 -2.02 1.98 20.84
N ARG A 115 -2.24 0.74 21.27
CA ARG A 115 -3.60 0.25 21.64
C ARG A 115 -4.22 1.06 22.77
N ALA A 116 -3.41 1.59 23.70
CA ALA A 116 -3.90 2.41 24.81
C ALA A 116 -4.28 3.85 24.40
N ASN A 117 -3.72 4.37 23.31
CA ASN A 117 -3.82 5.79 22.95
C ASN A 117 -4.49 6.05 21.61
N ALA A 118 -4.44 5.12 20.66
CA ALA A 118 -5.07 5.27 19.35
C ALA A 118 -6.59 5.03 19.43
N PRO A 119 -7.38 5.63 18.53
CA PRO A 119 -8.78 5.27 18.37
C PRO A 119 -8.95 3.76 18.19
N TRP A 120 -9.96 3.16 18.83
CA TRP A 120 -10.15 1.70 18.82
C TRP A 120 -10.21 1.05 17.41
N PRO A 121 -10.71 1.70 16.34
CA PRO A 121 -10.71 1.12 15.01
C PRO A 121 -9.34 1.19 14.31
N ALA A 122 -8.36 1.90 14.87
CA ALA A 122 -7.05 2.05 14.25
C ALA A 122 -6.31 0.71 14.18
N ARG A 123 -5.86 0.35 12.98
CA ARG A 123 -5.00 -0.81 12.77
C ARG A 123 -3.58 -0.52 13.22
N VAL A 124 -2.91 -1.54 13.72
CA VAL A 124 -1.50 -1.49 14.12
C VAL A 124 -0.70 -2.36 13.17
N ILE A 125 0.16 -1.71 12.40
CA ILE A 125 1.09 -2.32 11.46
C ILE A 125 2.47 -2.27 12.09
N VAL A 126 3.24 -3.36 12.03
CA VAL A 126 4.62 -3.39 12.51
C VAL A 126 5.53 -3.71 11.32
N GLU A 127 6.51 -2.87 11.08
CA GLU A 127 7.64 -3.13 10.20
C GLU A 127 8.66 -3.94 11.01
N ALA A 128 8.99 -5.14 10.56
CA ALA A 128 9.90 -6.05 11.22
C ALA A 128 11.06 -6.40 10.27
N GLU A 129 12.28 -6.31 10.76
CA GLU A 129 13.52 -6.60 10.03
C GLU A 129 14.10 -7.95 10.46
N THR A 130 13.58 -8.56 11.53
CA THR A 130 14.00 -9.87 12.03
C THR A 130 12.82 -10.81 12.24
N ALA A 131 13.09 -12.11 12.17
CA ALA A 131 12.07 -13.14 12.41
C ALA A 131 11.54 -13.09 13.84
N GLU A 132 12.38 -12.74 14.81
CA GLU A 132 12.03 -12.58 16.22
C GLU A 132 11.05 -11.40 16.42
N GLU A 133 11.31 -10.26 15.78
CA GLU A 133 10.41 -9.11 15.80
C GLU A 133 9.07 -9.43 15.17
N ALA A 134 9.07 -10.09 14.00
CA ALA A 134 7.85 -10.50 13.31
C ALA A 134 6.99 -11.42 14.18
N GLN A 135 7.60 -12.44 14.80
CA GLN A 135 6.90 -13.35 15.70
C GLN A 135 6.38 -12.63 16.95
N ALA A 136 7.20 -11.78 17.56
CA ALA A 136 6.78 -10.97 18.72
C ALA A 136 5.60 -10.05 18.37
N ALA A 137 5.59 -9.46 17.18
CA ALA A 137 4.50 -8.61 16.73
C ALA A 137 3.19 -9.38 16.52
N VAL A 138 3.25 -10.59 15.97
CA VAL A 138 2.07 -11.48 15.87
C VAL A 138 1.52 -11.78 17.25
N VAL A 139 2.37 -12.21 18.19
CA VAL A 139 1.96 -12.57 19.56
C VAL A 139 1.39 -11.36 20.30
N ALA A 140 2.00 -10.19 20.13
CA ALA A 140 1.54 -8.94 20.74
C ALA A 140 0.27 -8.36 20.12
N GLY A 141 -0.24 -8.92 19.03
CA GLY A 141 -1.53 -8.55 18.45
C GLY A 141 -1.46 -7.48 17.37
N ALA A 142 -0.39 -7.42 16.58
CA ALA A 142 -0.36 -6.63 15.35
C ALA A 142 -1.47 -7.06 14.38
N ASP A 143 -2.06 -6.10 13.65
CA ASP A 143 -3.05 -6.37 12.61
C ASP A 143 -2.40 -6.68 11.26
N ALA A 144 -1.21 -6.12 11.02
CA ALA A 144 -0.41 -6.39 9.84
C ALA A 144 1.09 -6.33 10.17
N LEU A 145 1.87 -7.06 9.38
CA LEU A 145 3.33 -7.02 9.41
C LEU A 145 3.84 -6.62 8.02
N LEU A 146 4.78 -5.69 8.00
CA LEU A 146 5.63 -5.42 6.86
C LEU A 146 6.98 -6.11 7.13
N LEU A 147 7.28 -7.14 6.36
CA LEU A 147 8.52 -7.91 6.46
C LEU A 147 9.56 -7.26 5.55
N ASP A 148 10.38 -6.40 6.13
CA ASP A 148 11.37 -5.60 5.41
C ASP A 148 12.74 -6.29 5.44
N GLU A 149 13.52 -6.15 4.37
CA GLU A 149 14.89 -6.69 4.24
C GLU A 149 15.00 -8.24 4.26
N PHE A 150 13.90 -8.98 4.16
CA PHE A 150 13.94 -10.46 4.10
C PHE A 150 14.21 -10.97 2.68
N SER A 151 15.06 -12.00 2.57
CA SER A 151 15.21 -12.71 1.30
C SER A 151 13.97 -13.57 0.98
N PRO A 152 13.71 -13.87 -0.30
CA PRO A 152 12.60 -14.76 -0.68
C PRO A 152 12.66 -16.12 0.00
N GLU A 153 13.87 -16.67 0.23
CA GLU A 153 14.09 -17.95 0.91
C GLU A 153 13.70 -17.86 2.38
N ALA A 154 14.06 -16.77 3.06
CA ALA A 154 13.67 -16.51 4.45
C ALA A 154 12.15 -16.38 4.58
N LEU A 155 11.51 -15.65 3.67
CA LEU A 155 10.04 -15.48 3.64
C LEU A 155 9.32 -16.82 3.44
N THR A 156 9.84 -17.71 2.59
CA THR A 156 9.25 -19.04 2.37
C THR A 156 9.16 -19.85 3.66
N THR A 157 10.11 -19.69 4.57
CA THR A 157 10.12 -20.38 5.87
C THR A 157 9.32 -19.61 6.93
N LEU A 158 9.44 -18.28 6.95
CA LEU A 158 8.87 -17.44 8.01
C LEU A 158 7.34 -17.29 7.87
N ILE A 159 6.82 -17.06 6.67
CA ILE A 159 5.39 -16.81 6.45
C ILE A 159 4.47 -17.92 6.99
N PRO A 160 4.74 -19.21 6.75
CA PRO A 160 3.93 -20.28 7.34
C PRO A 160 3.93 -20.29 8.87
N LEU A 161 5.06 -19.98 9.50
CA LEU A 161 5.17 -19.90 10.96
C LEU A 161 4.33 -18.75 11.53
N LEU A 162 4.41 -17.56 10.91
CA LEU A 162 3.62 -16.39 11.33
C LEU A 162 2.12 -16.65 11.18
N ARG A 163 1.70 -17.31 10.11
CA ARG A 163 0.29 -17.69 9.89
C ARG A 163 -0.20 -18.66 10.96
N ALA A 164 0.58 -19.72 11.25
CA ALA A 164 0.24 -20.67 12.30
C ALA A 164 0.15 -20.01 13.69
N GLN A 165 1.06 -19.08 14.01
CA GLN A 165 0.99 -18.30 15.25
C GLN A 165 -0.25 -17.40 15.31
N ALA A 166 -0.63 -16.77 14.18
CA ALA A 166 -1.81 -15.92 14.14
C ALA A 166 -3.12 -16.69 14.39
N GLU A 167 -3.22 -17.95 13.97
CA GLU A 167 -4.40 -18.81 14.18
C GLU A 167 -4.66 -19.14 15.63
N VAL A 168 -3.61 -19.29 16.44
CA VAL A 168 -3.72 -19.68 17.85
C VAL A 168 -3.82 -18.51 18.83
N ARG A 169 -3.67 -17.28 18.36
CA ARG A 169 -3.77 -16.09 19.24
C ARG A 169 -5.21 -15.84 19.70
N PRO A 170 -5.40 -15.24 20.90
CA PRO A 170 -6.74 -15.03 21.49
C PRO A 170 -7.68 -14.19 20.62
N SER A 171 -7.15 -13.24 19.86
CA SER A 171 -7.94 -12.34 19.01
C SER A 171 -8.55 -13.01 17.78
N ARG A 172 -8.06 -14.17 17.35
CA ARG A 172 -8.46 -14.93 16.15
C ARG A 172 -8.63 -14.09 14.86
N THR A 173 -8.06 -12.90 14.81
CA THR A 173 -8.05 -12.08 13.60
C THR A 173 -6.88 -12.49 12.73
N SER A 174 -7.11 -12.62 11.43
CA SER A 174 -6.03 -12.85 10.47
C SER A 174 -5.03 -11.70 10.51
N VAL A 175 -3.74 -12.02 10.38
CA VAL A 175 -2.69 -11.01 10.20
C VAL A 175 -2.45 -10.83 8.71
N VAL A 176 -2.42 -9.59 8.25
CA VAL A 176 -1.96 -9.26 6.89
C VAL A 176 -0.43 -9.32 6.89
N LEU A 177 0.15 -10.03 5.94
CA LEU A 177 1.60 -10.11 5.74
C LEU A 177 1.95 -9.38 4.44
N GLU A 178 2.87 -8.42 4.54
CA GLU A 178 3.43 -7.65 3.43
C GLU A 178 4.94 -7.96 3.35
N ALA A 179 5.50 -8.01 2.14
CA ALA A 179 6.93 -8.21 1.90
C ALA A 179 7.40 -7.47 0.64
#